data_8ad357398434704e05ec29af3b5cf919
#
_entry.id   8ad357398434704e05ec29af3b5cf919
#
_cell.length_a   1.000
_cell.length_b   1.000
_cell.length_c   1.000
_cell.angle_alpha   90.00
_cell.angle_beta   90.00
_cell.angle_gamma   90.00
#
_symmetry.space_group_name_H-M   'P 1'
#
loop_
_entity.id
_entity.type
_entity.pdbx_description
1 polymer ?
#
loop_
_entity_poly.entity_id
_entity_poly.type
_entity_poly.pdbx_seq_one_letter_code
_entity_poly.pdbx_strand_id
1 'polypeptide(L)'
;MTLIKDYHKTAIIAGERRVSYAELLRRITLFAKQVPQDAGSRTVIFSKNREGWAYAFFSVWLNRGIAVPVDASSTVDEVAYVLRDCRPDYVWTTRKRLDTLKPAVEKAGITARILLIEDYELADDADMEPADIDYKEADTAIIIYTSGTTGSPKGVMLSFANLMANIRGVADEVPIFTENRRTLVLLPLHHVLPLQGSLIAPLTRGGGIAICPTLSGKDIMDTLCRGQVAIMIGVPRLWMSIYYGIKKKLDAHFITRMLFRLCEKANSRKLSRLIFGS
;
A
#
# COMPACT_ATOMS: atom_id res chain seq x y z
N MET A 1 -16.48 -15.08 -5.24
CA MET A 1 -15.80 -15.11 -3.93
C MET A 1 -15.64 -13.69 -3.45
N THR A 2 -16.03 -13.38 -2.22
CA THR A 2 -15.88 -12.04 -1.64
C THR A 2 -14.45 -11.83 -1.15
N LEU A 3 -13.81 -10.75 -1.59
CA LEU A 3 -12.43 -10.42 -1.27
C LEU A 3 -12.33 -9.62 0.03
N ILE A 4 -13.16 -8.58 0.18
CA ILE A 4 -13.25 -7.74 1.37
C ILE A 4 -14.71 -7.57 1.74
N LYS A 5 -15.02 -7.76 3.02
CA LYS A 5 -16.35 -7.57 3.63
C LYS A 5 -16.24 -6.69 4.86
N ASP A 6 -17.37 -6.26 5.42
CA ASP A 6 -17.35 -5.56 6.70
C ASP A 6 -17.07 -6.53 7.86
N TYR A 7 -15.97 -6.27 8.55
CA TYR A 7 -15.54 -7.00 9.75
C TYR A 7 -15.91 -6.25 11.06
N HIS A 8 -16.72 -5.17 10.98
CA HIS A 8 -17.19 -4.36 12.12
C HIS A 8 -16.06 -3.82 13.01
N LYS A 9 -14.94 -3.42 12.42
CA LYS A 9 -13.77 -2.86 13.13
C LYS A 9 -12.95 -1.91 12.26
N THR A 10 -11.88 -1.34 12.84
CA THR A 10 -10.96 -0.45 12.13
C THR A 10 -10.16 -1.21 11.08
N ALA A 11 -10.27 -0.78 9.82
CA ALA A 11 -9.51 -1.27 8.67
C ALA A 11 -8.22 -0.47 8.44
N ILE A 12 -8.30 0.88 8.47
CA ILE A 12 -7.17 1.76 8.16
C ILE A 12 -6.94 2.74 9.32
N ILE A 13 -5.68 2.96 9.65
CA ILE A 13 -5.22 4.04 10.52
C ILE A 13 -4.24 4.91 9.72
N ALA A 14 -4.51 6.23 9.67
CA ALA A 14 -3.64 7.20 9.01
C ALA A 14 -3.53 8.44 9.91
N GLY A 15 -2.41 8.57 10.61
CA GLY A 15 -2.24 9.57 11.65
C GLY A 15 -3.26 9.40 12.78
N GLU A 16 -4.12 10.38 12.98
CA GLU A 16 -5.21 10.38 13.98
C GLU A 16 -6.49 9.71 13.45
N ARG A 17 -6.64 9.64 12.13
CA ARG A 17 -7.84 9.13 11.49
C ARG A 17 -7.91 7.60 11.58
N ARG A 18 -9.10 7.11 11.89
CA ARG A 18 -9.44 5.69 11.94
C ARG A 18 -10.63 5.44 11.03
N VAL A 19 -10.43 4.60 10.03
CA VAL A 19 -11.42 4.21 9.04
C VAL A 19 -11.90 2.80 9.37
N SER A 20 -13.19 2.62 9.59
CA SER A 20 -13.79 1.28 9.78
C SER A 20 -13.88 0.53 8.45
N TYR A 21 -14.14 -0.79 8.51
CA TYR A 21 -14.40 -1.56 7.29
C TYR A 21 -15.66 -1.07 6.56
N ALA A 22 -16.72 -0.74 7.29
CA ALA A 22 -17.93 -0.16 6.70
C ALA A 22 -17.61 1.15 5.96
N GLU A 23 -16.86 2.06 6.59
CA GLU A 23 -16.41 3.29 5.93
C GLU A 23 -15.51 3.01 4.74
N LEU A 24 -14.55 2.07 4.86
CA LEU A 24 -13.68 1.66 3.76
C LEU A 24 -14.49 1.22 2.54
N LEU A 25 -15.49 0.37 2.73
CA LEU A 25 -16.34 -0.13 1.65
C LEU A 25 -17.20 1.00 1.03
N ARG A 26 -17.77 1.90 1.84
CA ARG A 26 -18.48 3.08 1.30
C ARG A 26 -17.56 3.97 0.49
N ARG A 27 -16.34 4.26 0.96
CA ARG A 27 -15.34 5.04 0.22
C ARG A 27 -14.94 4.37 -1.09
N ILE A 28 -14.74 3.06 -1.08
CA ILE A 28 -14.47 2.29 -2.30
C ILE A 28 -15.64 2.42 -3.29
N THR A 29 -16.88 2.31 -2.81
CA THR A 29 -18.08 2.46 -3.66
C THR A 29 -18.19 3.88 -4.23
N LEU A 30 -17.90 4.91 -3.43
CA LEU A 30 -17.88 6.31 -3.89
C LEU A 30 -16.88 6.50 -5.04
N PHE A 31 -15.66 5.99 -4.88
CA PHE A 31 -14.63 6.04 -5.92
C PHE A 31 -15.03 5.23 -7.15
N ALA A 32 -15.64 4.08 -6.98
CA ALA A 32 -16.10 3.22 -8.09
C ALA A 32 -17.19 3.88 -8.93
N LYS A 33 -18.09 4.65 -8.33
CA LYS A 33 -19.13 5.41 -9.05
C LYS A 33 -18.56 6.48 -9.97
N GLN A 34 -17.38 7.01 -9.67
CA GLN A 34 -16.72 8.02 -10.52
C GLN A 34 -16.08 7.41 -11.77
N VAL A 35 -15.89 6.11 -11.76
CA VAL A 35 -15.17 5.35 -12.77
C VAL A 35 -16.00 4.15 -13.17
N PRO A 36 -17.16 4.36 -13.83
CA PRO A 36 -17.91 3.24 -14.39
C PRO A 36 -16.99 2.54 -15.41
N GLN A 37 -16.69 1.28 -15.15
CA GLN A 37 -15.73 0.53 -15.95
C GLN A 37 -16.39 -0.70 -16.57
N ASP A 38 -16.04 -0.93 -17.82
CA ASP A 38 -16.24 -2.24 -18.42
C ASP A 38 -15.21 -3.23 -17.83
N ALA A 39 -15.61 -4.47 -17.68
CA ALA A 39 -14.73 -5.51 -17.16
C ALA A 39 -13.43 -5.58 -17.98
N GLY A 40 -12.29 -5.50 -17.26
CA GLY A 40 -10.96 -5.52 -17.87
C GLY A 40 -10.41 -4.17 -18.30
N SER A 41 -11.13 -3.05 -18.09
CA SER A 41 -10.57 -1.70 -18.29
C SER A 41 -9.37 -1.47 -17.36
N ARG A 42 -8.41 -0.66 -17.81
CA ARG A 42 -7.17 -0.42 -17.09
C ARG A 42 -7.19 0.93 -16.42
N THR A 43 -6.87 0.96 -15.14
CA THR A 43 -6.80 2.19 -14.37
C THR A 43 -5.42 2.34 -13.74
N VAL A 44 -4.70 3.38 -14.13
CA VAL A 44 -3.42 3.76 -13.53
C VAL A 44 -3.66 4.45 -12.19
N ILE A 45 -2.83 4.13 -11.18
CA ILE A 45 -2.81 4.82 -9.89
C ILE A 45 -1.44 5.45 -9.71
N PHE A 46 -1.38 6.78 -9.90
CA PHE A 46 -0.13 7.56 -9.84
C PHE A 46 -0.15 8.50 -8.64
N SER A 47 0.11 7.94 -7.47
CA SER A 47 0.11 8.65 -6.19
C SER A 47 1.01 7.97 -5.16
N LYS A 48 1.48 8.72 -4.17
CA LYS A 48 2.10 8.14 -2.96
C LYS A 48 1.05 7.41 -2.12
N ASN A 49 1.54 6.52 -1.23
CA ASN A 49 0.68 5.83 -0.27
C ASN A 49 -0.13 6.84 0.55
N ARG A 50 -1.44 6.65 0.60
CA ARG A 50 -2.42 7.41 1.38
C ARG A 50 -3.74 6.62 1.46
N GLU A 51 -4.69 7.05 2.26
CA GLU A 51 -6.00 6.39 2.36
C GLU A 51 -6.69 6.31 0.99
N GLY A 52 -6.79 7.44 0.29
CA GLY A 52 -7.40 7.51 -1.03
C GLY A 52 -6.72 6.66 -2.10
N TRP A 53 -5.44 6.29 -1.90
CA TRP A 53 -4.77 5.32 -2.75
C TRP A 53 -5.43 3.93 -2.62
N ALA A 54 -5.74 3.52 -1.38
CA ALA A 54 -6.40 2.24 -1.14
C ALA A 54 -7.84 2.26 -1.69
N TYR A 55 -8.56 3.37 -1.52
CA TYR A 55 -9.91 3.53 -2.10
C TYR A 55 -9.89 3.44 -3.62
N ALA A 56 -8.98 4.18 -4.27
CA ALA A 56 -8.78 4.12 -5.72
C ALA A 56 -8.42 2.72 -6.21
N PHE A 57 -7.52 2.02 -5.52
CA PHE A 57 -7.10 0.67 -5.89
C PHE A 57 -8.27 -0.32 -5.84
N PHE A 58 -8.96 -0.38 -4.72
CA PHE A 58 -10.07 -1.33 -4.56
C PHE A 58 -11.31 -0.96 -5.37
N SER A 59 -11.52 0.33 -5.70
CA SER A 59 -12.61 0.75 -6.60
C SER A 59 -12.44 0.18 -8.01
N VAL A 60 -11.19 0.02 -8.48
CA VAL A 60 -10.90 -0.64 -9.75
C VAL A 60 -11.38 -2.09 -9.73
N TRP A 61 -11.12 -2.80 -8.64
CA TRP A 61 -11.54 -4.19 -8.49
C TRP A 61 -13.05 -4.33 -8.29
N LEU A 62 -13.70 -3.40 -7.58
CA LEU A 62 -15.16 -3.38 -7.44
C LEU A 62 -15.84 -3.30 -8.82
N ASN A 63 -15.26 -2.54 -9.75
CA ASN A 63 -15.72 -2.43 -11.14
C ASN A 63 -15.13 -3.48 -12.08
N ARG A 64 -14.46 -4.51 -11.56
CA ARG A 64 -13.84 -5.60 -12.33
C ARG A 64 -12.77 -5.12 -13.34
N GLY A 65 -12.15 -3.99 -13.05
CA GLY A 65 -11.04 -3.43 -13.80
C GLY A 65 -9.68 -4.01 -13.39
N ILE A 66 -8.66 -3.60 -14.10
CA ILE A 66 -7.25 -3.97 -13.88
C ILE A 66 -6.52 -2.76 -13.28
N ALA A 67 -5.99 -2.90 -12.08
CA ALA A 67 -5.23 -1.84 -11.43
C ALA A 67 -3.77 -1.82 -11.94
N VAL A 68 -3.26 -0.63 -12.25
CA VAL A 68 -1.89 -0.41 -12.72
C VAL A 68 -1.20 0.61 -11.80
N PRO A 69 -0.63 0.17 -10.67
CA PRO A 69 0.12 1.05 -9.77
C PRO A 69 1.41 1.53 -10.41
N VAL A 70 1.66 2.84 -10.33
CA VAL A 70 2.86 3.49 -10.88
C VAL A 70 3.60 4.25 -9.79
N ASP A 71 4.93 4.21 -9.83
CA ASP A 71 5.77 4.93 -8.87
C ASP A 71 5.49 6.43 -8.94
N ALA A 72 5.05 6.99 -7.82
CA ALA A 72 4.78 8.42 -7.71
C ALA A 72 6.04 9.30 -7.88
N SER A 73 7.23 8.73 -7.86
CA SER A 73 8.50 9.45 -8.11
C SER A 73 8.96 9.36 -9.57
N SER A 74 8.27 8.61 -10.42
CA SER A 74 8.60 8.46 -11.84
C SER A 74 8.63 9.80 -12.58
N THR A 75 9.54 9.89 -13.53
CA THR A 75 9.68 11.01 -14.45
C THR A 75 8.56 11.03 -15.50
N VAL A 76 8.44 12.14 -16.22
CA VAL A 76 7.47 12.27 -17.33
C VAL A 76 7.67 11.14 -18.36
N ASP A 77 8.93 10.78 -18.67
CA ASP A 77 9.23 9.77 -19.68
C ASP A 77 8.85 8.37 -19.24
N GLU A 78 9.12 8.03 -17.99
CA GLU A 78 8.74 6.74 -17.41
C GLU A 78 7.22 6.59 -17.33
N VAL A 79 6.51 7.63 -16.89
CA VAL A 79 5.04 7.62 -16.85
C VAL A 79 4.49 7.51 -18.27
N ALA A 80 5.00 8.29 -19.23
CA ALA A 80 4.56 8.25 -20.63
C ALA A 80 4.77 6.85 -21.26
N TYR A 81 5.87 6.18 -20.93
CA TYR A 81 6.13 4.80 -21.36
C TYR A 81 5.03 3.86 -20.86
N VAL A 82 4.76 3.87 -19.54
CA VAL A 82 3.73 3.02 -18.93
C VAL A 82 2.35 3.31 -19.55
N LEU A 83 1.99 4.59 -19.69
CA LEU A 83 0.70 4.99 -20.25
C LEU A 83 0.53 4.51 -21.70
N ARG A 84 1.58 4.61 -22.53
CA ARG A 84 1.56 4.14 -23.93
C ARG A 84 1.41 2.63 -24.02
N ASP A 85 2.06 1.89 -23.13
CA ASP A 85 2.06 0.43 -23.11
C ASP A 85 0.71 -0.11 -22.59
N CYS A 86 0.26 0.34 -21.41
CA CYS A 86 -0.98 -0.18 -20.82
C CYS A 86 -2.26 0.48 -21.35
N ARG A 87 -2.17 1.65 -22.02
CA ARG A 87 -3.33 2.40 -22.56
C ARG A 87 -4.50 2.44 -21.58
N PRO A 88 -4.36 3.13 -20.45
CA PRO A 88 -5.40 3.13 -19.43
C PRO A 88 -6.60 3.98 -19.87
N ASP A 89 -7.79 3.58 -19.42
CA ASP A 89 -9.02 4.37 -19.59
C ASP A 89 -9.06 5.51 -18.57
N TYR A 90 -8.51 5.29 -17.37
CA TYR A 90 -8.54 6.22 -16.24
C TYR A 90 -7.17 6.30 -15.56
N VAL A 91 -6.92 7.47 -14.96
CA VAL A 91 -5.76 7.71 -14.12
C VAL A 91 -6.18 8.37 -12.82
N TRP A 92 -6.12 7.66 -11.70
CA TRP A 92 -6.19 8.24 -10.37
C TRP A 92 -4.86 8.88 -10.01
N THR A 93 -4.88 10.15 -9.63
CA THR A 93 -3.68 10.89 -9.26
C THR A 93 -3.97 11.92 -8.17
N THR A 94 -2.96 12.70 -7.80
CA THR A 94 -3.08 13.82 -6.86
C THR A 94 -2.74 15.14 -7.57
N ARG A 95 -3.27 16.28 -7.05
CA ARG A 95 -2.93 17.61 -7.57
C ARG A 95 -1.44 17.80 -7.71
N LYS A 96 -0.67 17.34 -6.71
CA LYS A 96 0.79 17.41 -6.68
C LYS A 96 1.47 16.68 -7.85
N ARG A 97 0.81 15.73 -8.51
CA ARG A 97 1.37 14.92 -9.59
C ARG A 97 0.91 15.33 -10.99
N LEU A 98 0.02 16.31 -11.09
CA LEU A 98 -0.48 16.80 -12.38
C LEU A 98 0.62 17.37 -13.27
N ASP A 99 1.63 18.03 -12.69
CA ASP A 99 2.74 18.61 -13.45
C ASP A 99 3.63 17.54 -14.13
N THR A 100 3.63 16.32 -13.60
CA THR A 100 4.27 15.16 -14.23
C THR A 100 3.31 14.42 -15.15
N LEU A 101 2.06 14.24 -14.72
CA LEU A 101 1.09 13.41 -15.43
C LEU A 101 0.61 14.03 -16.74
N LYS A 102 0.27 15.31 -16.76
CA LYS A 102 -0.27 15.97 -17.97
C LYS A 102 0.71 15.90 -19.16
N PRO A 103 1.99 16.28 -19.00
CA PRO A 103 2.96 16.13 -20.07
C PRO A 103 3.19 14.65 -20.46
N ALA A 104 3.08 13.72 -19.49
CA ALA A 104 3.24 12.29 -19.78
C ALA A 104 2.09 11.74 -20.64
N VAL A 105 0.84 12.16 -20.37
CA VAL A 105 -0.34 11.78 -21.20
C VAL A 105 -0.19 12.32 -22.62
N GLU A 106 0.19 13.59 -22.77
CA GLU A 106 0.46 14.20 -24.08
C GLU A 106 1.56 13.44 -24.83
N LYS A 107 2.70 13.20 -24.17
CA LYS A 107 3.83 12.45 -24.74
C LYS A 107 3.48 11.01 -25.10
N ALA A 108 2.61 10.39 -24.33
CA ALA A 108 2.13 9.03 -24.62
C ALA A 108 1.20 8.98 -25.83
N GLY A 109 0.58 10.10 -26.22
CA GLY A 109 -0.38 10.17 -27.31
C GLY A 109 -1.66 9.38 -27.02
N ILE A 110 -2.12 9.35 -25.77
CA ILE A 110 -3.32 8.62 -25.34
C ILE A 110 -4.38 9.59 -24.82
N THR A 111 -5.61 9.10 -24.78
CA THR A 111 -6.72 9.77 -24.09
C THR A 111 -7.09 8.95 -22.86
N ALA A 112 -6.95 9.54 -21.68
CA ALA A 112 -7.36 8.93 -20.42
C ALA A 112 -8.06 9.97 -19.54
N ARG A 113 -9.10 9.58 -18.82
CA ARG A 113 -9.77 10.46 -17.86
C ARG A 113 -8.94 10.55 -16.57
N ILE A 114 -8.50 11.78 -16.25
CA ILE A 114 -7.74 12.05 -15.03
C ILE A 114 -8.71 12.35 -13.88
N LEU A 115 -8.57 11.66 -12.77
CA LEU A 115 -9.36 11.78 -11.55
C LEU A 115 -8.45 12.15 -10.38
N LEU A 116 -8.88 13.14 -9.60
CA LEU A 116 -8.11 13.59 -8.44
C LEU A 116 -8.60 12.90 -7.17
N ILE A 117 -7.69 12.19 -6.50
CA ILE A 117 -7.99 11.48 -5.25
C ILE A 117 -8.53 12.45 -4.20
N GLU A 118 -7.96 13.66 -4.11
CA GLU A 118 -8.36 14.68 -3.13
C GLU A 118 -9.81 15.15 -3.29
N ASP A 119 -10.41 15.03 -4.47
CA ASP A 119 -11.78 15.49 -4.70
C ASP A 119 -12.80 14.53 -4.05
N TYR A 120 -12.41 13.28 -3.81
CA TYR A 120 -13.29 12.23 -3.29
C TYR A 120 -12.86 11.68 -1.92
N GLU A 121 -11.60 11.84 -1.53
CA GLU A 121 -11.04 11.23 -0.32
C GLU A 121 -11.74 11.71 0.97
N LEU A 122 -12.23 12.96 0.99
CA LEU A 122 -12.94 13.57 2.11
C LEU A 122 -14.40 13.94 1.75
N ALA A 123 -14.89 13.52 0.59
CA ALA A 123 -16.27 13.75 0.20
C ALA A 123 -17.23 13.00 1.13
N ASP A 124 -18.47 13.46 1.21
CA ASP A 124 -19.51 12.76 1.95
C ASP A 124 -19.80 11.39 1.31
N ASP A 125 -19.85 10.36 2.14
CA ASP A 125 -20.11 8.97 1.75
C ASP A 125 -21.31 8.36 2.49
N ALA A 126 -22.08 9.18 3.19
CA ALA A 126 -23.21 8.71 4.02
C ALA A 126 -24.28 7.97 3.18
N ASP A 127 -24.51 8.42 1.94
CA ASP A 127 -25.48 7.81 1.02
C ASP A 127 -24.89 6.62 0.21
N MET A 128 -23.65 6.22 0.48
CA MET A 128 -23.03 5.10 -0.22
C MET A 128 -23.30 3.79 0.52
N GLU A 129 -23.99 2.89 -0.16
CA GLU A 129 -24.12 1.51 0.33
C GLU A 129 -22.77 0.80 0.18
N PRO A 130 -22.27 0.13 1.25
CA PRO A 130 -21.07 -0.69 1.16
C PRO A 130 -21.30 -1.84 0.18
N ALA A 131 -20.40 -2.01 -0.78
CA ALA A 131 -20.45 -3.12 -1.73
C ALA A 131 -19.28 -4.08 -1.48
N ASP A 132 -19.58 -5.35 -1.44
CA ASP A 132 -18.56 -6.40 -1.37
C ASP A 132 -17.79 -6.46 -2.69
N ILE A 133 -16.49 -6.69 -2.59
CA ILE A 133 -15.64 -6.83 -3.77
C ILE A 133 -15.56 -8.30 -4.15
N ASP A 134 -16.24 -8.65 -5.23
CA ASP A 134 -16.21 -9.99 -5.80
C ASP A 134 -15.19 -10.11 -6.93
N TYR A 135 -14.62 -11.30 -7.09
CA TYR A 135 -13.63 -11.57 -8.12
C TYR A 135 -13.80 -12.95 -8.77
N LYS A 136 -13.26 -13.07 -9.99
CA LYS A 136 -13.06 -14.35 -10.67
C LYS A 136 -11.57 -14.65 -10.69
N GLU A 137 -11.18 -15.86 -10.36
CA GLU A 137 -9.75 -16.25 -10.26
C GLU A 137 -8.98 -16.05 -11.57
N ALA A 138 -9.62 -16.24 -12.71
CA ALA A 138 -8.99 -16.09 -14.02
C ALA A 138 -8.82 -14.62 -14.46
N ASP A 139 -9.57 -13.68 -13.86
CA ASP A 139 -9.49 -12.28 -14.26
C ASP A 139 -8.12 -11.68 -13.87
N THR A 140 -7.54 -10.86 -14.75
CA THR A 140 -6.33 -10.09 -14.43
C THR A 140 -6.68 -9.04 -13.38
N ALA A 141 -5.97 -9.06 -12.26
CA ALA A 141 -6.20 -8.15 -11.14
C ALA A 141 -5.34 -6.89 -11.23
N ILE A 142 -4.05 -7.08 -11.57
CA ILE A 142 -3.05 -6.00 -11.58
C ILE A 142 -2.05 -6.17 -12.72
N ILE A 143 -1.47 -5.03 -13.14
CA ILE A 143 -0.27 -4.99 -13.98
C ILE A 143 0.81 -4.24 -13.20
N ILE A 144 1.92 -4.90 -12.90
CA ILE A 144 3.07 -4.30 -12.20
C ILE A 144 4.22 -4.11 -13.18
N TYR A 145 4.70 -2.88 -13.32
CA TYR A 145 5.87 -2.58 -14.15
C TYR A 145 7.16 -2.86 -13.39
N THR A 146 8.04 -3.65 -13.99
CA THR A 146 9.37 -3.97 -13.44
C THR A 146 10.44 -3.52 -14.41
N SER A 147 11.60 -3.09 -13.88
CA SER A 147 12.78 -2.82 -14.70
C SER A 147 13.25 -4.13 -15.32
N GLY A 148 12.93 -4.34 -16.60
CA GLY A 148 13.34 -5.54 -17.32
C GLY A 148 14.86 -5.60 -17.49
N THR A 149 15.42 -6.79 -17.59
CA THR A 149 16.86 -7.03 -17.89
C THR A 149 17.28 -6.47 -19.23
N THR A 150 16.34 -6.13 -20.11
CA THR A 150 16.54 -5.58 -21.47
C THR A 150 16.49 -4.04 -21.53
N GLY A 151 16.41 -3.35 -20.39
CA GLY A 151 16.42 -1.88 -20.29
C GLY A 151 15.06 -1.19 -20.38
N SER A 152 14.03 -1.81 -20.95
CA SER A 152 12.66 -1.24 -20.97
C SER A 152 11.80 -1.90 -19.90
N PRO A 153 11.00 -1.12 -19.15
CA PRO A 153 10.05 -1.69 -18.18
C PRO A 153 9.06 -2.65 -18.84
N LYS A 154 8.73 -3.75 -18.17
CA LYS A 154 7.74 -4.72 -18.61
C LYS A 154 6.58 -4.79 -17.66
N GLY A 155 5.35 -4.74 -18.18
CA GLY A 155 4.12 -4.91 -17.42
C GLY A 155 3.84 -6.40 -17.15
N VAL A 156 4.05 -6.83 -15.90
CA VAL A 156 3.74 -8.19 -15.46
C VAL A 156 2.27 -8.25 -15.04
N MET A 157 1.48 -9.05 -15.74
CA MET A 157 0.07 -9.27 -15.46
C MET A 157 -0.09 -10.36 -14.40
N LEU A 158 -0.79 -10.07 -13.31
CA LEU A 158 -1.13 -11.03 -12.28
C LEU A 158 -2.64 -11.18 -12.18
N SER A 159 -3.12 -12.43 -12.22
CA SER A 159 -4.53 -12.74 -12.00
C SER A 159 -4.88 -12.77 -10.52
N PHE A 160 -6.18 -12.76 -10.21
CA PHE A 160 -6.64 -12.99 -8.84
C PHE A 160 -6.20 -14.36 -8.33
N ALA A 161 -6.13 -15.40 -9.16
CA ALA A 161 -5.59 -16.71 -8.77
C ALA A 161 -4.15 -16.61 -8.25
N ASN A 162 -3.28 -15.83 -8.95
CA ASN A 162 -1.90 -15.63 -8.52
C ASN A 162 -1.82 -14.92 -7.15
N LEU A 163 -2.62 -13.86 -6.98
CA LEU A 163 -2.66 -13.10 -5.72
C LEU A 163 -3.17 -13.97 -4.56
N MET A 164 -4.28 -14.69 -4.79
CA MET A 164 -4.92 -15.51 -3.76
C MET A 164 -4.08 -16.74 -3.38
N ALA A 165 -3.37 -17.34 -4.32
CA ALA A 165 -2.43 -18.43 -4.03
C ALA A 165 -1.33 -17.97 -3.05
N ASN A 166 -0.75 -16.78 -3.31
CA ASN A 166 0.26 -16.21 -2.41
C ASN A 166 -0.33 -15.87 -1.03
N ILE A 167 -1.52 -15.26 -0.99
CA ILE A 167 -2.18 -14.89 0.27
C ILE A 167 -2.52 -16.14 1.09
N ARG A 168 -2.99 -17.23 0.48
CA ARG A 168 -3.23 -18.51 1.17
C ARG A 168 -1.96 -19.03 1.84
N GLY A 169 -0.82 -19.02 1.15
CA GLY A 169 0.45 -19.47 1.72
C GLY A 169 0.88 -18.69 2.97
N VAL A 170 0.67 -17.36 2.99
CA VAL A 170 1.11 -16.49 4.12
C VAL A 170 0.02 -16.19 5.15
N ALA A 171 -1.20 -16.65 4.96
CA ALA A 171 -2.30 -16.41 5.87
C ALA A 171 -2.94 -17.70 6.40
N ASP A 172 -3.01 -18.75 5.60
CA ASP A 172 -3.65 -20.01 5.99
C ASP A 172 -2.60 -21.04 6.43
N GLU A 173 -1.51 -21.22 5.67
CA GLU A 173 -0.44 -22.16 6.01
C GLU A 173 0.50 -21.60 7.09
N VAL A 174 0.85 -20.32 6.99
CA VAL A 174 1.63 -19.60 8.00
C VAL A 174 0.82 -18.38 8.43
N PRO A 175 0.06 -18.45 9.55
CA PRO A 175 -0.92 -17.43 9.92
C PRO A 175 -0.26 -16.12 10.37
N ILE A 176 0.40 -15.43 9.43
CA ILE A 176 0.98 -14.10 9.63
C ILE A 176 -0.15 -13.07 9.71
N PHE A 177 -1.06 -13.08 8.72
CA PHE A 177 -2.17 -12.14 8.63
C PHE A 177 -3.42 -12.72 9.29
N THR A 178 -3.86 -12.07 10.35
CA THR A 178 -5.05 -12.45 11.11
C THR A 178 -5.90 -11.22 11.40
N GLU A 179 -7.15 -11.43 11.76
CA GLU A 179 -8.08 -10.34 12.09
C GLU A 179 -7.59 -9.41 13.21
N ASN A 180 -6.75 -9.89 14.12
CA ASN A 180 -6.28 -9.12 15.27
C ASN A 180 -4.93 -8.43 15.05
N ARG A 181 -4.36 -8.53 13.84
CA ARG A 181 -3.07 -7.95 13.52
C ARG A 181 -3.19 -6.79 12.56
N ARG A 182 -2.38 -5.76 12.80
CA ARG A 182 -2.23 -4.62 11.88
C ARG A 182 -0.86 -4.64 11.24
N THR A 183 -0.83 -4.29 9.96
CA THR A 183 0.38 -4.24 9.15
C THR A 183 0.75 -2.80 8.83
N LEU A 184 2.05 -2.48 8.91
CA LEU A 184 2.55 -1.17 8.52
C LEU A 184 2.60 -1.04 7.00
N VAL A 185 1.97 0.00 6.45
CA VAL A 185 2.14 0.42 5.06
C VAL A 185 3.24 1.48 5.02
N LEU A 186 4.45 1.06 4.71
CA LEU A 186 5.65 1.91 4.70
C LEU A 186 6.29 1.96 3.31
N LEU A 187 6.46 0.80 2.68
CA LEU A 187 7.04 0.70 1.35
C LEU A 187 6.04 1.10 0.27
N PRO A 188 6.51 1.60 -0.90
CA PRO A 188 5.63 2.02 -1.99
C PRO A 188 4.76 0.89 -2.52
N LEU A 189 3.45 1.12 -2.63
CA LEU A 189 2.45 0.12 -3.03
C LEU A 189 2.47 -0.21 -4.53
N HIS A 190 3.28 0.46 -5.35
CA HIS A 190 3.49 0.08 -6.75
C HIS A 190 4.38 -1.16 -6.93
N HIS A 191 5.00 -1.67 -5.85
CA HIS A 191 5.71 -2.95 -5.85
C HIS A 191 4.83 -4.09 -5.33
N VAL A 192 4.98 -5.27 -5.93
CA VAL A 192 4.12 -6.43 -5.60
C VAL A 192 4.22 -6.87 -4.14
N LEU A 193 5.42 -6.87 -3.54
CA LEU A 193 5.60 -7.31 -2.15
C LEU A 193 4.85 -6.41 -1.14
N PRO A 194 5.03 -5.08 -1.09
CA PRO A 194 4.25 -4.24 -0.20
C PRO A 194 2.77 -4.17 -0.58
N LEU A 195 2.42 -4.22 -1.85
CA LEU A 195 1.04 -4.24 -2.29
C LEU A 195 0.28 -5.44 -1.72
N GLN A 196 0.83 -6.64 -1.89
CA GLN A 196 0.22 -7.86 -1.33
C GLN A 196 0.31 -7.91 0.19
N GLY A 197 1.50 -7.74 0.75
CA GLY A 197 1.73 -7.99 2.17
C GLY A 197 1.32 -6.84 3.08
N SER A 198 1.33 -5.59 2.61
CA SER A 198 0.97 -4.45 3.46
C SER A 198 -0.42 -3.88 3.20
N LEU A 199 -1.09 -4.26 2.11
CA LEU A 199 -2.43 -3.78 1.79
C LEU A 199 -3.43 -4.93 1.58
N ILE A 200 -3.22 -5.79 0.57
CA ILE A 200 -4.22 -6.77 0.14
C ILE A 200 -4.40 -7.85 1.21
N ALA A 201 -3.35 -8.57 1.58
CA ALA A 201 -3.44 -9.70 2.50
C ALA A 201 -4.03 -9.32 3.88
N PRO A 202 -3.58 -8.25 4.57
CA PRO A 202 -4.18 -7.88 5.85
C PRO A 202 -5.67 -7.53 5.71
N LEU A 203 -6.08 -6.76 4.71
CA LEU A 203 -7.47 -6.33 4.57
C LEU A 203 -8.40 -7.48 4.13
N THR A 204 -7.93 -8.41 3.32
CA THR A 204 -8.72 -9.59 2.92
C THR A 204 -8.91 -10.61 4.05
N ARG A 205 -8.04 -10.57 5.06
CA ARG A 205 -8.11 -11.44 6.25
C ARG A 205 -8.73 -10.75 7.47
N GLY A 206 -9.35 -9.60 7.28
CA GLY A 206 -10.01 -8.86 8.36
C GLY A 206 -9.04 -8.22 9.35
N GLY A 207 -7.75 -8.16 9.05
CA GLY A 207 -6.76 -7.39 9.82
C GLY A 207 -6.91 -5.89 9.60
N GLY A 208 -5.92 -5.12 9.99
CA GLY A 208 -5.88 -3.69 9.72
C GLY A 208 -4.57 -3.26 9.09
N ILE A 209 -4.55 -2.04 8.58
CA ILE A 209 -3.32 -1.40 8.11
C ILE A 209 -3.11 -0.06 8.82
N ALA A 210 -1.83 0.30 9.00
CA ALA A 210 -1.45 1.63 9.47
C ALA A 210 -0.55 2.28 8.42
N ILE A 211 -0.96 3.42 7.87
CA ILE A 211 -0.25 4.11 6.80
C ILE A 211 0.77 5.07 7.42
N CYS A 212 2.05 4.82 7.16
CA CYS A 212 3.14 5.69 7.59
C CYS A 212 3.34 6.84 6.59
N PRO A 213 3.32 8.10 7.03
CA PRO A 213 3.39 9.24 6.12
C PRO A 213 4.77 9.40 5.47
N THR A 214 5.86 9.08 6.19
CA THR A 214 7.24 9.18 5.68
C THR A 214 8.13 8.05 6.20
N LEU A 215 9.33 7.93 5.62
CA LEU A 215 10.36 7.00 6.09
C LEU A 215 11.19 7.54 7.27
N SER A 216 10.77 8.65 7.92
CA SER A 216 11.47 9.17 9.08
C SER A 216 11.33 8.21 10.26
N GLY A 217 12.39 8.06 11.05
CA GLY A 217 12.33 7.20 12.24
C GLY A 217 11.28 7.64 13.25
N LYS A 218 10.94 8.94 13.31
CA LYS A 218 9.87 9.48 14.14
C LYS A 218 8.50 8.99 13.65
N ASP A 219 8.21 9.19 12.37
CA ASP A 219 6.90 8.80 11.80
C ASP A 219 6.69 7.29 11.86
N ILE A 220 7.77 6.51 11.64
CA ILE A 220 7.70 5.05 11.78
C ILE A 220 7.33 4.67 13.22
N MET A 221 8.03 5.21 14.23
CA MET A 221 7.75 4.90 15.64
C MET A 221 6.35 5.35 16.05
N ASP A 222 5.95 6.56 15.68
CA ASP A 222 4.62 7.10 15.98
C ASP A 222 3.53 6.23 15.36
N THR A 223 3.72 5.79 14.11
CA THR A 223 2.76 4.92 13.42
C THR A 223 2.70 3.53 14.03
N LEU A 224 3.85 2.94 14.39
CA LEU A 224 3.91 1.64 15.06
C LEU A 224 3.14 1.65 16.39
N CYS A 225 3.38 2.68 17.22
CA CYS A 225 2.74 2.81 18.53
C CYS A 225 1.25 3.11 18.43
N ARG A 226 0.85 4.16 17.68
CA ARG A 226 -0.55 4.56 17.50
C ARG A 226 -1.39 3.51 16.79
N GLY A 227 -0.78 2.87 15.79
CA GLY A 227 -1.39 1.80 15.00
C GLY A 227 -1.45 0.47 15.72
N GLN A 228 -0.75 0.30 16.85
CA GLN A 228 -0.56 -1.02 17.48
C GLN A 228 -0.16 -2.07 16.44
N VAL A 229 0.83 -1.72 15.61
CA VAL A 229 1.26 -2.51 14.48
C VAL A 229 1.97 -3.78 14.95
N ALA A 230 1.55 -4.93 14.43
CA ALA A 230 2.15 -6.23 14.71
C ALA A 230 3.04 -6.75 13.58
N ILE A 231 2.85 -6.24 12.35
CA ILE A 231 3.54 -6.72 11.16
C ILE A 231 4.20 -5.56 10.43
N MET A 232 5.49 -5.69 10.15
CA MET A 232 6.24 -4.76 9.33
C MET A 232 6.96 -5.52 8.23
N ILE A 233 6.65 -5.18 6.98
CA ILE A 233 7.34 -5.74 5.82
C ILE A 233 8.41 -4.76 5.38
N GLY A 234 9.61 -5.26 5.18
CA GLY A 234 10.75 -4.44 4.79
C GLY A 234 11.73 -5.18 3.89
N VAL A 235 12.44 -4.41 3.09
CA VAL A 235 13.57 -4.88 2.29
C VAL A 235 14.87 -4.72 3.07
N PRO A 236 15.95 -5.47 2.74
CA PRO A 236 17.21 -5.40 3.49
C PRO A 236 17.73 -3.98 3.72
N ARG A 237 17.66 -3.12 2.70
CA ARG A 237 18.09 -1.72 2.80
C ARG A 237 17.33 -0.92 3.86
N LEU A 238 16.02 -1.18 4.03
CA LEU A 238 15.22 -0.53 5.05
C LEU A 238 15.68 -0.96 6.45
N TRP A 239 15.85 -2.27 6.66
CA TRP A 239 16.32 -2.81 7.94
C TRP A 239 17.69 -2.29 8.33
N MET A 240 18.62 -2.22 7.37
CA MET A 240 19.94 -1.61 7.58
C MET A 240 19.83 -0.12 7.96
N SER A 241 18.96 0.63 7.29
CA SER A 241 18.75 2.04 7.59
C SER A 241 18.20 2.26 9.02
N ILE A 242 17.24 1.43 9.43
CA ILE A 242 16.70 1.44 10.80
C ILE A 242 17.80 1.08 11.81
N TYR A 243 18.56 0.01 11.55
CA TYR A 243 19.67 -0.41 12.41
C TYR A 243 20.69 0.72 12.62
N TYR A 244 21.18 1.33 11.54
CA TYR A 244 22.14 2.42 11.63
C TYR A 244 21.54 3.67 12.30
N GLY A 245 20.27 3.96 12.08
CA GLY A 245 19.56 5.04 12.74
C GLY A 245 19.48 4.84 14.27
N ILE A 246 19.16 3.64 14.71
CA ILE A 246 19.15 3.28 16.14
C ILE A 246 20.56 3.34 16.71
N LYS A 247 21.54 2.71 16.03
CA LYS A 247 22.94 2.69 16.46
C LYS A 247 23.49 4.11 16.62
N LYS A 248 23.24 5.00 15.66
CA LYS A 248 23.66 6.42 15.75
C LYS A 248 23.09 7.12 17.00
N LYS A 249 21.83 6.87 17.36
CA LYS A 249 21.22 7.41 18.58
C LYS A 249 21.85 6.84 19.86
N LEU A 250 22.14 5.54 19.88
CA LEU A 250 22.78 4.87 21.01
C LEU A 250 24.23 5.35 21.21
N ASP A 251 24.96 5.56 20.11
CA ASP A 251 26.34 6.04 20.14
C ASP A 251 26.46 7.54 20.50
N ALA A 252 25.40 8.32 20.38
CA ALA A 252 25.39 9.75 20.70
C ALA A 252 25.60 10.05 22.19
N HIS A 253 25.23 9.12 23.09
CA HIS A 253 25.41 9.27 24.53
C HIS A 253 26.35 8.18 25.09
N PHE A 254 27.35 8.60 25.86
CA PHE A 254 28.35 7.69 26.41
C PHE A 254 27.75 6.53 27.23
N ILE A 255 26.76 6.85 28.08
CA ILE A 255 26.11 5.87 28.96
C ILE A 255 25.33 4.82 28.13
N THR A 256 24.52 5.24 27.17
CA THR A 256 23.73 4.32 26.33
C THR A 256 24.62 3.44 25.48
N ARG A 257 25.72 3.99 24.95
CA ARG A 257 26.74 3.23 24.20
C ARG A 257 27.40 2.15 25.06
N MET A 258 27.76 2.48 26.31
CA MET A 258 28.37 1.53 27.24
C MET A 258 27.40 0.42 27.61
N LEU A 259 26.16 0.76 27.94
CA LEU A 259 25.11 -0.21 28.27
C LEU A 259 24.78 -1.14 27.09
N PHE A 260 24.71 -0.60 25.88
CA PHE A 260 24.47 -1.39 24.68
C PHE A 260 25.59 -2.40 24.43
N ARG A 261 26.86 -2.00 24.55
CA ARG A 261 28.03 -2.89 24.43
C ARG A 261 28.05 -3.99 25.50
N LEU A 262 27.61 -3.69 26.71
CA LEU A 262 27.46 -4.68 27.77
C LEU A 262 26.40 -5.71 27.45
N CYS A 263 25.24 -5.27 26.90
CA CYS A 263 24.16 -6.18 26.46
C CYS A 263 24.61 -7.07 25.29
N GLU A 264 25.33 -6.53 24.30
CA GLU A 264 25.89 -7.30 23.20
C GLU A 264 26.85 -8.38 23.69
N LYS A 265 27.80 -8.01 24.57
CA LYS A 265 28.77 -8.98 25.15
C LYS A 265 28.11 -10.05 26.00
N ALA A 266 27.09 -9.68 26.77
CA ALA A 266 26.36 -10.60 27.64
C ALA A 266 25.42 -11.54 26.89
N ASN A 267 25.09 -11.25 25.62
CA ASN A 267 24.10 -11.94 24.77
C ASN A 267 22.81 -12.32 25.53
N SER A 268 22.39 -11.46 26.47
CA SER A 268 21.35 -11.76 27.42
C SER A 268 20.09 -10.92 27.10
N ARG A 269 19.03 -11.60 26.61
CA ARG A 269 17.70 -10.97 26.41
C ARG A 269 17.13 -10.38 27.71
N LYS A 270 17.42 -10.97 28.88
CA LYS A 270 16.94 -10.47 30.18
C LYS A 270 17.59 -9.12 30.53
N LEU A 271 18.90 -9.00 30.31
CA LEU A 271 19.64 -7.75 30.57
C LEU A 271 19.21 -6.65 29.58
N SER A 272 19.01 -7.00 28.32
CA SER A 272 18.52 -6.07 27.30
C SER A 272 17.13 -5.51 27.62
N ARG A 273 16.21 -6.37 28.09
CA ARG A 273 14.87 -5.93 28.53
C ARG A 273 14.90 -5.05 29.77
N LEU A 274 15.78 -5.34 30.71
CA LEU A 274 15.92 -4.54 31.96
C LEU A 274 16.41 -3.11 31.66
N ILE A 275 17.32 -2.97 30.68
CA ILE A 275 17.98 -1.70 30.37
C ILE A 275 17.18 -0.85 29.35
N PHE A 276 16.59 -1.48 28.34
CA PHE A 276 15.95 -0.83 27.19
C PHE A 276 14.41 -0.99 27.13
N GLY A 277 13.85 -1.73 28.09
CA GLY A 277 12.41 -2.03 28.14
C GLY A 277 12.00 -3.20 27.24
N SER A 278 10.76 -3.61 27.38
CA SER A 278 10.15 -4.69 26.59
C SER A 278 9.64 -4.22 25.23
#